data_6223088b24ee23e3e72b6f9031c1391e
#
_entry.id   6223088b24ee23e3e72b6f9031c1391e
#
_cell.length_a   1.000
_cell.length_b   1.000
_cell.length_c   1.000
_cell.angle_alpha   90.00
_cell.angle_beta   90.00
_cell.angle_gamma   90.00
#
_symmetry.space_group_name_H-M   'P 1'
#
loop_
_entity.id
_entity.type
_entity.pdbx_description
1 polymer ?
#
loop_
_entity_poly.entity_id
_entity_poly.type
_entity_poly.pdbx_seq_one_letter_code
_entity_poly.pdbx_strand_id
1 'polypeptide(L)'
;MEKIKNLEKQRQVSLAILGISILIIIFTIIHARAISNSKAFEEYIGSYQTIDYESFIANVNFFRNVIILYPILLIIYTIYSFSATSFGTLYKIINGLSCLLFIYILQGHFMPRTIFAWILTGLFLVLFIVIMLRGKKIGKKL
;
A
#
# COMPACT_ATOMS: atom_id res chain seq x y z
N MET A 1 -10.89 -32.35 5.00
CA MET A 1 -11.41 -31.52 3.90
C MET A 1 -11.43 -30.03 4.22
N GLU A 2 -11.91 -29.64 5.39
CA GLU A 2 -11.95 -28.24 5.82
C GLU A 2 -10.56 -27.60 5.91
N LYS A 3 -9.57 -28.30 6.46
CA LYS A 3 -8.18 -27.83 6.55
C LYS A 3 -7.58 -27.55 5.16
N ILE A 4 -7.85 -28.39 4.17
CA ILE A 4 -7.34 -28.23 2.81
C ILE A 4 -7.97 -26.99 2.14
N LYS A 5 -9.28 -26.82 2.28
CA LYS A 5 -10.00 -25.64 1.76
C LYS A 5 -9.49 -24.34 2.38
N ASN A 6 -9.26 -24.34 3.69
CA ASN A 6 -8.72 -23.17 4.40
C ASN A 6 -7.31 -22.85 3.93
N LEU A 7 -6.45 -23.87 3.72
CA LEU A 7 -5.10 -23.67 3.21
C LEU A 7 -5.11 -23.09 1.80
N GLU A 8 -5.95 -23.61 0.90
CA GLU A 8 -6.09 -23.09 -0.46
C GLU A 8 -6.57 -21.64 -0.46
N LYS A 9 -7.58 -21.33 0.35
CA LYS A 9 -8.07 -19.95 0.49
C LYS A 9 -6.97 -19.02 0.98
N GLN A 10 -6.20 -19.41 1.98
CA GLN A 10 -5.11 -18.59 2.51
C GLN A 10 -3.99 -18.39 1.48
N ARG A 11 -3.70 -19.39 0.68
CA ARG A 11 -2.75 -19.26 -0.44
C ARG A 11 -3.25 -18.27 -1.49
N GLN A 12 -4.53 -18.32 -1.86
CA GLN A 12 -5.12 -17.37 -2.80
C GLN A 12 -5.09 -15.94 -2.26
N VAL A 13 -5.45 -15.76 -1.00
CA VAL A 13 -5.38 -14.44 -0.34
C VAL A 13 -3.93 -13.94 -0.29
N SER A 14 -2.98 -14.81 0.02
CA SER A 14 -1.55 -14.46 0.04
C SER A 14 -1.05 -14.05 -1.35
N LEU A 15 -1.45 -14.77 -2.40
CA LEU A 15 -1.11 -14.41 -3.78
C LEU A 15 -1.71 -13.05 -4.17
N ALA A 16 -2.94 -12.77 -3.74
CA ALA A 16 -3.56 -11.46 -3.96
C ALA A 16 -2.78 -10.35 -3.26
N ILE A 17 -2.36 -10.55 -2.02
CA ILE A 17 -1.53 -9.59 -1.28
C ILE A 17 -0.22 -9.33 -2.01
N LEU A 18 0.46 -10.38 -2.49
CA LEU A 18 1.70 -10.25 -3.24
C LEU A 18 1.50 -9.45 -4.53
N GLY A 19 0.47 -9.77 -5.30
CA GLY A 19 0.15 -9.09 -6.55
C GLY A 19 -0.16 -7.60 -6.34
N ILE A 20 -1.01 -7.28 -5.37
CA ILE A 20 -1.38 -5.90 -5.04
C ILE A 20 -0.15 -5.12 -4.55
N SER A 21 0.68 -5.72 -3.72
CA SER A 21 1.91 -5.10 -3.20
C SER A 21 2.89 -4.75 -4.33
N ILE A 22 3.05 -5.65 -5.31
CA ILE A 22 3.88 -5.39 -6.48
C ILE A 22 3.31 -4.23 -7.32
N LEU A 23 1.99 -4.19 -7.53
CA LEU A 23 1.34 -3.10 -8.23
C LEU A 23 1.52 -1.77 -7.50
N ILE A 24 1.42 -1.75 -6.19
CA ILE A 24 1.66 -0.54 -5.38
C ILE A 24 3.09 -0.04 -5.61
N ILE A 25 4.08 -0.90 -5.60
CA ILE A 25 5.48 -0.51 -5.85
C ILE A 25 5.62 0.10 -7.24
N ILE A 26 5.10 -0.55 -8.26
CA ILE A 26 5.17 -0.08 -9.66
C ILE A 26 4.51 1.28 -9.81
N PHE A 27 3.28 1.45 -9.34
CA PHE A 27 2.56 2.71 -9.46
C PHE A 27 3.15 3.82 -8.60
N THR A 28 3.77 3.50 -7.47
CA THR A 28 4.49 4.48 -6.65
C THR A 28 5.69 5.05 -7.41
N ILE A 29 6.45 4.20 -8.09
CA ILE A 29 7.57 4.64 -8.93
C ILE A 29 7.08 5.52 -10.08
N ILE A 30 6.02 5.12 -10.76
CA ILE A 30 5.42 5.89 -11.87
C ILE A 30 4.93 7.25 -11.37
N HIS A 31 4.21 7.27 -10.24
CA HIS A 31 3.72 8.51 -9.64
C HIS A 31 4.87 9.46 -9.28
N ALA A 32 5.89 8.96 -8.61
CA ALA A 32 7.06 9.77 -8.24
C ALA A 32 7.76 10.37 -9.47
N ARG A 33 7.89 9.61 -10.55
CA ARG A 33 8.45 10.12 -11.81
C ARG A 33 7.55 11.17 -12.45
N ALA A 34 6.24 10.99 -12.39
CA ALA A 34 5.28 11.92 -12.98
C ALA A 34 5.29 13.30 -12.29
N ILE A 35 5.63 13.35 -10.99
CA ILE A 35 5.64 14.59 -10.22
C ILE A 35 7.06 15.15 -9.99
N SER A 36 8.11 14.48 -10.44
CA SER A 36 9.50 14.92 -10.27
C SER A 36 9.92 15.83 -11.44
N ASN A 37 9.23 16.95 -11.61
CA ASN A 37 9.51 17.92 -12.68
C ASN A 37 9.11 19.34 -12.26
N SER A 38 9.61 20.32 -13.00
CA SER A 38 9.39 21.74 -12.72
C SER A 38 7.91 22.13 -12.78
N LYS A 39 7.15 21.56 -13.69
CA LYS A 39 5.73 21.85 -13.86
C LYS A 39 4.92 21.44 -12.64
N ALA A 40 5.12 20.21 -12.15
CA ALA A 40 4.47 19.73 -10.95
C ALA A 40 4.87 20.54 -9.71
N PHE A 41 6.14 20.95 -9.63
CA PHE A 41 6.64 21.81 -8.58
C PHE A 41 5.94 23.19 -8.59
N GLU A 42 5.83 23.84 -9.73
CA GLU A 42 5.16 25.12 -9.87
C GLU A 42 3.67 25.05 -9.49
N GLU A 43 2.98 24.03 -9.95
CA GLU A 43 1.57 23.79 -9.61
C GLU A 43 1.39 23.55 -8.10
N TYR A 44 2.30 22.83 -7.48
CA TYR A 44 2.26 22.53 -6.05
C TYR A 44 2.50 23.79 -5.20
N ILE A 45 3.53 24.57 -5.54
CA ILE A 45 3.84 25.84 -4.84
C ILE A 45 2.71 26.85 -4.99
N GLY A 46 2.13 26.98 -6.18
CA GLY A 46 1.02 27.89 -6.43
C GLY A 46 -0.19 27.62 -5.54
N SER A 47 -0.27 26.41 -4.97
CA SER A 47 -1.40 26.01 -4.14
C SER A 47 -1.12 26.06 -2.63
N TYR A 48 0.11 25.77 -2.15
CA TYR A 48 0.27 25.44 -0.72
C TYR A 48 1.52 25.94 0.00
N GLN A 49 2.70 26.09 -0.60
CA GLN A 49 3.92 26.31 0.19
C GLN A 49 5.04 27.03 -0.58
N THR A 50 5.92 27.67 0.21
CA THR A 50 7.18 28.24 -0.28
C THR A 50 8.33 27.29 0.07
N ILE A 51 8.63 26.35 -0.81
CA ILE A 51 9.84 25.51 -0.73
C ILE A 51 10.62 25.61 -2.03
N ASP A 52 11.92 25.34 -1.98
CA ASP A 52 12.72 25.31 -3.21
C ASP A 52 12.54 23.97 -3.96
N TYR A 53 13.01 23.95 -5.20
CA TYR A 53 12.87 22.77 -6.06
C TYR A 53 13.63 21.56 -5.49
N GLU A 54 14.81 21.75 -4.93
CA GLU A 54 15.61 20.66 -4.36
C GLU A 54 14.87 20.03 -3.17
N SER A 55 14.31 20.84 -2.27
CA SER A 55 13.51 20.36 -1.15
C SER A 55 12.25 19.63 -1.60
N PHE A 56 11.60 20.11 -2.66
CA PHE A 56 10.45 19.45 -3.26
C PHE A 56 10.81 18.05 -3.78
N ILE A 57 11.90 17.93 -4.55
CA ILE A 57 12.37 16.64 -5.07
C ILE A 57 12.78 15.70 -3.92
N ALA A 58 13.43 16.23 -2.88
CA ALA A 58 13.79 15.45 -1.70
C ALA A 58 12.54 14.90 -0.99
N ASN A 59 11.48 15.70 -0.86
CA ASN A 59 10.20 15.25 -0.29
C ASN A 59 9.54 14.17 -1.14
N VAL A 60 9.51 14.33 -2.46
CA VAL A 60 8.96 13.31 -3.37
C VAL A 60 9.71 11.99 -3.21
N ASN A 61 11.03 12.04 -3.17
CA ASN A 61 11.86 10.84 -3.00
C ASN A 61 11.64 10.20 -1.63
N PHE A 62 11.51 11.01 -0.58
CA PHE A 62 11.24 10.51 0.78
C PHE A 62 9.90 9.77 0.83
N PHE A 63 8.82 10.37 0.35
CA PHE A 63 7.50 9.73 0.36
C PHE A 63 7.46 8.51 -0.54
N ARG A 64 8.10 8.56 -1.71
CA ARG A 64 8.25 7.37 -2.56
C ARG A 64 8.89 6.22 -1.79
N ASN A 65 10.01 6.46 -1.13
CA ASN A 65 10.74 5.43 -0.41
C ASN A 65 9.92 4.87 0.76
N VAL A 66 9.24 5.73 1.50
CA VAL A 66 8.37 5.31 2.62
C VAL A 66 7.21 4.45 2.12
N ILE A 67 6.56 4.87 1.04
CA ILE A 67 5.42 4.13 0.48
C ILE A 67 5.87 2.77 -0.07
N ILE A 68 7.05 2.68 -0.68
CA ILE A 68 7.59 1.43 -1.23
C ILE A 68 8.05 0.48 -0.11
N LEU A 69 8.60 1.00 0.97
CA LEU A 69 9.13 0.18 2.07
C LEU A 69 8.06 -0.76 2.64
N TYR A 70 6.85 -0.27 2.86
CA TYR A 70 5.78 -1.07 3.44
C TYR A 70 5.38 -2.28 2.57
N PRO A 71 5.09 -2.11 1.25
CA PRO A 71 4.81 -3.27 0.39
C PRO A 71 5.97 -4.28 0.34
N ILE A 72 7.21 -3.83 0.35
CA ILE A 72 8.38 -4.73 0.37
C ILE A 72 8.35 -5.59 1.64
N LEU A 73 8.18 -4.97 2.81
CA LEU A 73 8.11 -5.69 4.08
C LEU A 73 6.90 -6.65 4.10
N LEU A 74 5.78 -6.23 3.55
CA LEU A 74 4.58 -7.06 3.46
C LEU A 74 4.79 -8.27 2.54
N ILE A 75 5.49 -8.09 1.42
CA ILE A 75 5.86 -9.19 0.51
C ILE A 75 6.72 -10.21 1.25
N ILE A 76 7.77 -9.76 1.92
CA ILE A 76 8.68 -10.63 2.68
C ILE A 76 7.90 -11.41 3.74
N TYR A 77 7.08 -10.74 4.52
CA TYR A 77 6.27 -11.37 5.56
C TYR A 77 5.24 -12.34 4.98
N THR A 78 4.62 -11.99 3.86
CA THR A 78 3.62 -12.83 3.19
C THR A 78 4.25 -14.12 2.65
N ILE A 79 5.44 -14.02 2.06
CA ILE A 79 6.18 -15.20 1.61
C ILE A 79 6.56 -16.09 2.81
N TYR A 80 7.07 -15.49 3.88
CA TYR A 80 7.42 -16.21 5.11
C TYR A 80 6.21 -16.94 5.71
N SER A 81 5.05 -16.30 5.73
CA SER A 81 3.82 -16.81 6.32
C SER A 81 2.85 -17.43 5.30
N PHE A 82 3.36 -17.83 4.13
CA PHE A 82 2.50 -18.28 3.00
C PHE A 82 1.62 -19.47 3.37
N SER A 83 2.16 -20.41 4.14
CA SER A 83 1.44 -21.63 4.56
C SER A 83 0.68 -21.44 5.88
N ALA A 84 0.72 -20.28 6.52
CA ALA A 84 -0.01 -20.04 7.76
C ALA A 84 -1.51 -19.88 7.47
N THR A 85 -2.35 -20.44 8.34
CA THR A 85 -3.80 -20.45 8.18
C THR A 85 -4.53 -19.59 9.21
N SER A 86 -3.80 -19.08 10.22
CA SER A 86 -4.37 -18.21 11.24
C SER A 86 -3.48 -17.00 11.48
N PHE A 87 -4.10 -15.85 11.67
CA PHE A 87 -3.43 -14.59 11.94
C PHE A 87 -4.12 -13.90 13.11
N GLY A 88 -3.31 -13.38 14.02
CA GLY A 88 -3.81 -12.67 15.19
C GLY A 88 -4.44 -11.32 14.86
N THR A 89 -5.17 -10.78 15.81
CA THR A 89 -5.75 -9.44 15.72
C THR A 89 -4.69 -8.37 15.51
N LEU A 90 -3.51 -8.53 16.10
CA LEU A 90 -2.41 -7.59 15.97
C LEU A 90 -1.94 -7.45 14.50
N TYR A 91 -1.86 -8.55 13.76
CA TYR A 91 -1.53 -8.52 12.33
C TYR A 91 -2.51 -7.61 11.55
N LYS A 92 -3.80 -7.79 11.78
CA LYS A 92 -4.86 -7.03 11.11
C LYS A 92 -4.83 -5.56 11.50
N ILE A 93 -4.62 -5.27 12.78
CA ILE A 93 -4.56 -3.89 13.28
C ILE A 93 -3.36 -3.16 12.66
N ILE A 94 -2.17 -3.73 12.74
CA ILE A 94 -0.94 -3.11 12.21
C ILE A 94 -1.07 -2.85 10.71
N ASN A 95 -1.45 -3.86 9.94
CA ASN A 95 -1.55 -3.71 8.49
C ASN A 95 -2.73 -2.84 8.07
N GLY A 96 -3.86 -2.92 8.77
CA GLY A 96 -5.00 -2.07 8.51
C GLY A 96 -4.69 -0.60 8.76
N LEU A 97 -4.07 -0.28 9.89
CA LEU A 97 -3.65 1.09 10.21
C LEU A 97 -2.59 1.59 9.23
N SER A 98 -1.67 0.74 8.81
CA SER A 98 -0.67 1.10 7.80
C SER A 98 -1.32 1.47 6.47
N CYS A 99 -2.28 0.69 5.99
CA CYS A 99 -3.01 1.01 4.76
C CYS A 99 -3.75 2.36 4.88
N LEU A 100 -4.42 2.60 6.00
CA LEU A 100 -5.12 3.86 6.23
C LEU A 100 -4.16 5.05 6.31
N LEU A 101 -2.99 4.87 6.93
CA LEU A 101 -1.96 5.89 6.99
C LEU A 101 -1.46 6.26 5.59
N PHE A 102 -1.18 5.27 4.73
CA PHE A 102 -0.72 5.54 3.37
C PHE A 102 -1.81 6.19 2.51
N ILE A 103 -3.06 5.82 2.69
CA ILE A 103 -4.18 6.51 2.04
C ILE A 103 -4.22 7.99 2.48
N TYR A 104 -4.05 8.26 3.75
CA TYR A 104 -3.99 9.62 4.28
C TYR A 104 -2.83 10.41 3.67
N ILE A 105 -1.65 9.81 3.58
CA ILE A 105 -0.48 10.44 2.96
C ILE A 105 -0.75 10.76 1.49
N LEU A 106 -1.32 9.83 0.74
CA LEU A 106 -1.62 10.01 -0.69
C LEU A 106 -2.69 11.08 -0.94
N GLN A 107 -3.66 11.21 -0.06
CA GLN A 107 -4.74 12.19 -0.17
C GLN A 107 -4.43 13.53 0.52
N GLY A 108 -3.36 13.58 1.31
CA GLY A 108 -2.90 14.80 1.97
C GLY A 108 -2.16 15.73 1.01
N HIS A 109 -1.77 16.90 1.53
CA HIS A 109 -1.06 17.94 0.77
C HIS A 109 0.46 17.81 0.87
N PHE A 110 0.96 16.59 1.10
CA PHE A 110 2.40 16.33 1.25
C PHE A 110 3.14 16.32 -0.09
N MET A 111 2.43 16.05 -1.18
CA MET A 111 2.96 16.03 -2.54
C MET A 111 1.82 16.25 -3.55
N PRO A 112 2.15 16.62 -4.82
CA PRO A 112 1.12 16.81 -5.84
C PRO A 112 0.29 15.55 -6.05
N ARG A 113 -1.00 15.73 -6.34
CA ARG A 113 -1.91 14.64 -6.67
C ARG A 113 -1.95 14.45 -8.17
N THR A 114 -1.91 13.19 -8.58
CA THR A 114 -2.11 12.79 -9.98
C THR A 114 -3.13 11.65 -10.01
N ILE A 115 -3.49 11.23 -11.23
CA ILE A 115 -4.33 10.02 -11.39
C ILE A 115 -3.68 8.79 -10.72
N PHE A 116 -2.36 8.72 -10.70
CA PHE A 116 -1.63 7.62 -10.06
C PHE A 116 -1.83 7.60 -8.53
N ALA A 117 -1.98 8.77 -7.90
CA ALA A 117 -2.31 8.85 -6.48
C ALA A 117 -3.69 8.25 -6.20
N TRP A 118 -4.66 8.47 -7.07
CA TRP A 118 -5.99 7.85 -6.97
C TRP A 118 -5.94 6.33 -7.17
N ILE A 119 -5.16 5.87 -8.14
CA ILE A 119 -4.94 4.43 -8.38
C ILE A 119 -4.29 3.79 -7.14
N LEU A 120 -3.28 4.42 -6.57
CA LEU A 120 -2.61 3.94 -5.36
C LEU A 120 -3.57 3.89 -4.17
N THR A 121 -4.40 4.91 -4.00
CA THR A 121 -5.43 4.92 -2.95
C THR A 121 -6.38 3.73 -3.10
N GLY A 122 -6.83 3.46 -4.31
CA GLY A 122 -7.66 2.29 -4.61
C GLY A 122 -6.96 0.98 -4.30
N LEU A 123 -5.67 0.87 -4.66
CA LEU A 123 -4.87 -0.33 -4.37
C LEU A 123 -4.70 -0.55 -2.85
N PHE A 124 -4.47 0.51 -2.08
CA PHE A 124 -4.39 0.38 -0.62
C PHE A 124 -5.72 0.02 0.02
N LEU A 125 -6.85 0.51 -0.52
CA LEU A 125 -8.18 0.10 -0.06
C LEU A 125 -8.43 -1.38 -0.33
N VAL A 126 -8.11 -1.87 -1.53
CA VAL A 126 -8.23 -3.29 -1.87
C VAL A 126 -7.30 -4.12 -1.00
N LEU A 127 -6.08 -3.67 -0.80
CA LEU A 127 -5.12 -4.35 0.09
C LEU A 127 -5.65 -4.44 1.52
N PHE A 128 -6.24 -3.37 2.05
CA PHE A 128 -6.88 -3.37 3.36
C PHE A 128 -7.96 -4.45 3.46
N ILE A 129 -8.84 -4.53 2.48
CA ILE A 129 -9.93 -5.53 2.46
C ILE A 129 -9.34 -6.94 2.41
N VAL A 130 -8.35 -7.19 1.56
CA VAL A 130 -7.73 -8.51 1.39
C VAL A 130 -7.00 -8.94 2.67
N ILE A 131 -6.32 -8.01 3.34
CA ILE A 131 -5.66 -8.29 4.62
C ILE A 131 -6.70 -8.69 5.68
N MET A 132 -7.85 -8.03 5.72
CA MET A 132 -8.92 -8.38 6.66
C MET A 132 -9.52 -9.76 6.39
N LEU A 133 -9.43 -10.26 5.15
CA LEU A 133 -9.87 -11.61 4.79
C LEU A 133 -8.85 -12.68 5.15
N ARG A 134 -7.58 -12.30 5.33
CA ARG A 134 -6.51 -13.27 5.63
C ARG A 134 -6.70 -13.87 7.01
N GLY A 135 -6.59 -15.19 7.11
CA GLY A 135 -6.81 -15.93 8.34
C GLY A 135 -8.26 -16.22 8.67
N LYS A 136 -9.21 -15.73 7.87
CA LYS A 136 -10.63 -16.01 8.08
C LYS A 136 -10.96 -17.44 7.67
N LYS A 137 -11.41 -18.25 8.63
CA LYS A 137 -11.76 -19.67 8.38
C LYS A 137 -13.07 -19.80 7.64
N ILE A 138 -13.13 -20.78 6.72
CA ILE A 138 -14.37 -21.15 6.02
C ILE A 138 -15.19 -22.07 6.94
N GLY A 139 -16.51 -21.89 6.95
CA GLY A 139 -17.42 -22.82 7.60
C GLY A 139 -17.59 -22.65 9.11
N LYS A 140 -16.95 -21.68 9.74
CA LYS A 140 -17.22 -21.36 11.15
C LYS A 140 -18.46 -20.47 11.25
N LYS A 141 -19.54 -21.07 11.70
CA LYS A 141 -20.67 -20.30 12.23
C LYS A 141 -20.35 -19.89 13.67
N LEU A 142 -20.37 -18.61 13.90
CA LEU A 142 -20.32 -18.08 15.26
C LEU A 142 -21.70 -18.15 15.90
#